data_254b58bb6e51b24f954b13564327df14
#
_entry.id   254b58bb6e51b24f954b13564327df14
#
_cell.length_a   1.000
_cell.length_b   1.000
_cell.length_c   1.000
_cell.angle_alpha   90.00
_cell.angle_beta   90.00
_cell.angle_gamma   90.00
#
_symmetry.space_group_name_H-M   'P 1'
#
loop_
_entity.id
_entity.type
_entity.pdbx_description
1 polymer ?
#
loop_
_entity_poly.entity_id
_entity_poly.type
_entity_poly.pdbx_seq_one_letter_code
_entity_poly.pdbx_strand_id
1 'polypeptide(L)'
;MPRIFISHSNTHLAEAIAIRDWMIANGWEDLFLDLDPERGLKAGERWQATLKRAAEHCEMVVILVSPAWAASKWCLAEFLLAKSLNKQIFAVVVEPTPIAELPSELTSDWQITDLTLGPLDWAVTVKLPGGNAKGVAFGTDGLTRLRLGLAQAGLDPKHFDWPPASDPNRAPYRGLLPFDADDAGIFFGREAAVIDALDRLRGLREALPPRLLVILGASSAGKSSLLRAGVLPRLARMDRQFLPLPVIRPDRAAISGEAGLLRALEGAFQAANLPIARADLRDAINGGAAQLRPLLSKLVKKTTPATADPAVVPAPPALVISIDQCEELFLIAEGQDEAHAFLSLLRELVTAEAPGVIALFTIRSDSYELLQVAKELEDVKQQTLSLPPMLRGSHAEVIKKPAAR
;
A
#
# COMPACT_ATOMS: atom_id res chain seq x y z
N MET A 1 13.11 5.94 6.51
CA MET A 1 12.23 5.45 7.59
C MET A 1 12.07 3.97 7.40
N PRO A 2 12.00 3.17 8.46
CA PRO A 2 11.93 1.71 8.34
C PRO A 2 10.64 1.31 7.64
N ARG A 3 10.76 0.48 6.60
CA ARG A 3 9.60 -0.09 5.87
C ARG A 3 8.98 -1.27 6.60
N ILE A 4 9.81 -1.98 7.39
CA ILE A 4 9.42 -3.21 8.07
C ILE A 4 9.72 -3.07 9.55
N PHE A 5 8.70 -3.30 10.38
CA PHE A 5 8.83 -3.41 11.83
C PHE A 5 8.83 -4.88 12.24
N ILE A 6 9.81 -5.30 13.04
CA ILE A 6 9.90 -6.67 13.58
C ILE A 6 9.48 -6.65 15.04
N SER A 7 8.28 -7.20 15.32
CA SER A 7 7.74 -7.41 16.67
C SER A 7 8.24 -8.74 17.22
N HIS A 8 8.80 -8.73 18.41
CA HIS A 8 9.36 -9.92 19.05
C HIS A 8 9.27 -9.87 20.57
N SER A 9 9.33 -11.02 21.23
CA SER A 9 9.55 -11.09 22.67
C SER A 9 11.04 -10.92 23.00
N ASN A 10 11.36 -10.28 24.12
CA ASN A 10 12.75 -10.11 24.57
C ASN A 10 13.51 -11.44 24.70
N THR A 11 12.81 -12.54 24.99
CA THR A 11 13.42 -13.89 25.05
C THR A 11 13.91 -14.39 23.69
N HIS A 12 13.38 -13.84 22.59
CA HIS A 12 13.69 -14.22 21.21
C HIS A 12 14.48 -13.13 20.44
N LEU A 13 15.25 -12.33 21.17
CA LEU A 13 16.09 -11.30 20.57
C LEU A 13 17.13 -11.86 19.57
N ALA A 14 17.67 -13.06 19.84
CA ALA A 14 18.61 -13.70 18.91
C ALA A 14 17.93 -14.06 17.58
N GLU A 15 16.74 -14.64 17.64
CA GLU A 15 15.91 -14.98 16.48
C GLU A 15 15.51 -13.73 15.70
N ALA A 16 15.17 -12.65 16.41
CA ALA A 16 14.85 -11.36 15.79
C ALA A 16 16.03 -10.75 15.03
N ILE A 17 17.23 -10.79 15.63
CA ILE A 17 18.46 -10.35 14.97
C ILE A 17 18.76 -11.24 13.77
N ALA A 18 18.62 -12.57 13.89
CA ALA A 18 18.84 -13.52 12.81
C ALA A 18 17.93 -13.25 11.61
N ILE A 19 16.63 -13.04 11.84
CA ILE A 19 15.64 -12.68 10.79
C ILE A 19 15.98 -11.32 10.19
N ARG A 20 16.30 -10.32 10.99
CA ARG A 20 16.73 -9.00 10.49
C ARG A 20 17.94 -9.14 9.55
N ASP A 21 18.98 -9.85 9.97
CA ASP A 21 20.21 -9.99 9.21
C ASP A 21 19.98 -10.82 7.94
N TRP A 22 19.11 -11.84 8.00
CA TRP A 22 18.66 -12.59 6.83
C TRP A 22 17.91 -11.69 5.86
N MET A 23 17.01 -10.82 6.35
CA MET A 23 16.30 -9.87 5.50
C MET A 23 17.27 -8.88 4.84
N ILE A 24 18.23 -8.34 5.58
CA ILE A 24 19.26 -7.45 5.03
C ILE A 24 20.06 -8.16 3.93
N ALA A 25 20.48 -9.40 4.16
CA ALA A 25 21.21 -10.20 3.17
C ALA A 25 20.38 -10.50 1.90
N ASN A 26 19.04 -10.45 1.99
CA ASN A 26 18.12 -10.59 0.86
C ASN A 26 17.67 -9.24 0.29
N GLY A 27 18.26 -8.11 0.74
CA GLY A 27 18.09 -6.78 0.14
C GLY A 27 17.09 -5.86 0.83
N TRP A 28 16.45 -6.26 1.94
CA TRP A 28 15.62 -5.35 2.74
C TRP A 28 16.48 -4.60 3.75
N GLU A 29 16.80 -3.34 3.47
CA GLU A 29 17.70 -2.53 4.34
C GLU A 29 16.95 -1.67 5.36
N ASP A 30 15.71 -1.29 5.07
CA ASP A 30 14.90 -0.38 5.89
C ASP A 30 14.09 -1.14 6.96
N LEU A 31 14.79 -1.72 7.95
CA LEU A 31 14.20 -2.53 9.01
C LEU A 31 14.26 -1.78 10.35
N PHE A 32 13.18 -1.89 11.13
CA PHE A 32 13.14 -1.47 12.52
C PHE A 32 13.01 -2.69 13.44
N LEU A 33 14.00 -2.87 14.28
CA LEU A 33 13.99 -3.84 15.36
C LEU A 33 14.28 -3.09 16.66
N ASP A 34 13.41 -3.20 17.63
CA ASP A 34 13.66 -2.66 18.96
C ASP A 34 14.69 -3.55 19.67
N LEU A 35 15.95 -3.13 19.63
CA LEU A 35 17.08 -3.87 20.17
C LEU A 35 17.38 -3.52 21.64
N ASP A 36 16.71 -2.52 22.20
CA ASP A 36 17.13 -1.97 23.46
C ASP A 36 15.96 -1.79 24.45
N PRO A 37 15.77 -2.76 25.37
CA PRO A 37 14.84 -2.60 26.48
C PRO A 37 15.27 -1.45 27.45
N GLU A 38 16.54 -1.00 27.42
CA GLU A 38 17.02 0.11 28.24
C GLU A 38 17.03 1.45 27.50
N ARG A 39 17.14 1.47 26.17
CA ARG A 39 17.00 2.67 25.32
C ARG A 39 15.55 2.93 24.89
N GLY A 40 14.71 1.93 24.96
CA GLY A 40 13.32 2.03 24.54
C GLY A 40 12.50 3.01 25.36
N LEU A 41 12.81 3.30 26.60
CA LEU A 41 11.97 4.16 27.45
C LEU A 41 12.80 4.79 28.59
N LYS A 42 13.08 6.07 28.45
CA LYS A 42 13.34 6.89 29.62
C LYS A 42 12.07 6.91 30.49
N ALA A 43 12.23 6.70 31.80
CA ALA A 43 11.11 6.82 32.74
C ALA A 43 10.37 8.14 32.49
N GLY A 44 9.11 8.06 32.04
CA GLY A 44 8.28 9.22 31.71
C GLY A 44 8.00 9.45 30.21
N GLU A 45 8.74 8.85 29.27
CA GLU A 45 8.33 8.84 27.86
C GLU A 45 7.22 7.81 27.63
N ARG A 46 6.16 8.23 26.94
CA ARG A 46 5.06 7.34 26.62
C ARG A 46 5.54 6.33 25.57
N TRP A 47 5.89 5.11 26.01
CA TRP A 47 6.22 3.97 25.16
C TRP A 47 5.24 3.79 23.98
N GLN A 48 3.95 3.98 24.25
CA GLN A 48 2.92 4.02 23.21
C GLN A 48 3.20 5.01 22.08
N ALA A 49 3.84 6.14 22.35
CA ALA A 49 4.15 7.14 21.33
C ALA A 49 5.29 6.69 20.40
N THR A 50 6.30 6.00 20.92
CA THR A 50 7.41 5.49 20.10
C THR A 50 6.97 4.30 19.26
N LEU A 51 6.22 3.37 19.85
CA LEU A 51 5.64 2.25 19.13
C LEU A 51 4.65 2.69 18.07
N LYS A 52 3.74 3.60 18.44
CA LYS A 52 2.78 4.19 17.51
C LYS A 52 3.51 4.86 16.35
N ARG A 53 4.56 5.62 16.63
CA ARG A 53 5.38 6.26 15.59
C ARG A 53 6.07 5.25 14.69
N ALA A 54 6.65 4.16 15.26
CA ALA A 54 7.26 3.10 14.48
C ALA A 54 6.23 2.37 13.59
N ALA A 55 5.08 2.03 14.17
CA ALA A 55 3.97 1.39 13.45
C ALA A 55 3.37 2.31 12.38
N GLU A 56 3.15 3.58 12.67
CA GLU A 56 2.63 4.57 11.69
C GLU A 56 3.58 4.74 10.49
N HIS A 57 4.88 4.52 10.67
CA HIS A 57 5.89 4.78 9.63
C HIS A 57 6.41 3.53 8.92
N CYS A 58 5.98 2.33 9.30
CA CYS A 58 6.31 1.10 8.58
C CYS A 58 5.22 0.74 7.57
N GLU A 59 5.60 0.07 6.49
CA GLU A 59 4.65 -0.48 5.51
C GLU A 59 4.04 -1.79 5.98
N MET A 60 4.79 -2.56 6.79
CA MET A 60 4.36 -3.84 7.33
C MET A 60 4.99 -4.17 8.67
N VAL A 61 4.40 -5.15 9.35
CA VAL A 61 4.89 -5.71 10.60
C VAL A 61 5.16 -7.20 10.43
N VAL A 62 6.37 -7.65 10.78
CA VAL A 62 6.73 -9.05 10.94
C VAL A 62 6.63 -9.40 12.41
N ILE A 63 5.77 -10.34 12.76
CA ILE A 63 5.56 -10.81 14.13
C ILE A 63 6.31 -12.11 14.31
N LEU A 64 7.27 -12.15 15.25
CA LEU A 64 7.96 -13.39 15.60
C LEU A 64 7.18 -14.13 16.69
N VAL A 65 6.38 -15.08 16.25
CA VAL A 65 5.47 -15.86 17.09
C VAL A 65 6.24 -16.86 17.93
N SER A 66 5.99 -16.83 19.23
CA SER A 66 6.48 -17.78 20.24
C SER A 66 5.53 -17.80 21.44
N PRO A 67 5.59 -18.79 22.33
CA PRO A 67 4.79 -18.78 23.58
C PRO A 67 5.03 -17.52 24.42
N ALA A 68 6.27 -17.03 24.45
CA ALA A 68 6.62 -15.79 25.16
C ALA A 68 6.04 -14.54 24.48
N TRP A 69 5.96 -14.51 23.15
CA TRP A 69 5.29 -13.44 22.40
C TRP A 69 3.79 -13.46 22.70
N ALA A 70 3.14 -14.62 22.65
CA ALA A 70 1.71 -14.79 22.91
C ALA A 70 1.30 -14.39 24.34
N ALA A 71 2.17 -14.63 25.33
CA ALA A 71 1.98 -14.24 26.72
C ALA A 71 2.28 -12.75 27.00
N SER A 72 2.92 -12.03 26.06
CA SER A 72 3.35 -10.65 26.24
C SER A 72 2.22 -9.67 25.94
N LYS A 73 1.76 -8.93 26.94
CA LYS A 73 0.77 -7.84 26.76
C LYS A 73 1.27 -6.76 25.77
N TRP A 74 2.57 -6.57 25.71
CA TRP A 74 3.20 -5.57 24.84
C TRP A 74 3.19 -6.01 23.38
N CYS A 75 3.60 -7.23 23.11
CA CYS A 75 3.55 -7.82 21.76
C CYS A 75 2.11 -7.88 21.23
N LEU A 76 1.14 -8.22 22.09
CA LEU A 76 -0.27 -8.16 21.72
C LEU A 76 -0.75 -6.75 21.42
N ALA A 77 -0.28 -5.74 22.18
CA ALA A 77 -0.59 -4.33 21.88
C ALA A 77 0.00 -3.88 20.55
N GLU A 78 1.21 -4.32 20.18
CA GLU A 78 1.83 -4.08 18.87
C GLU A 78 1.01 -4.68 17.74
N PHE A 79 0.58 -5.92 17.90
CA PHE A 79 -0.29 -6.60 16.95
C PHE A 79 -1.62 -5.87 16.75
N LEU A 80 -2.32 -5.52 17.85
CA LEU A 80 -3.59 -4.80 17.80
C LEU A 80 -3.44 -3.40 17.16
N LEU A 81 -2.34 -2.72 17.44
CA LEU A 81 -2.03 -1.44 16.83
C LEU A 81 -1.79 -1.61 15.32
N ALA A 82 -0.97 -2.58 14.90
CA ALA A 82 -0.73 -2.87 13.49
C ALA A 82 -2.04 -3.19 12.76
N LYS A 83 -2.92 -4.00 13.37
CA LYS A 83 -4.26 -4.30 12.86
C LYS A 83 -5.12 -3.04 12.72
N SER A 84 -5.16 -2.20 13.75
CA SER A 84 -5.96 -0.96 13.74
C SER A 84 -5.50 0.06 12.70
N LEU A 85 -4.23 0.01 12.31
CA LEU A 85 -3.62 0.84 11.26
C LEU A 85 -3.71 0.19 9.87
N ASN A 86 -4.38 -0.94 9.72
CA ASN A 86 -4.48 -1.72 8.48
C ASN A 86 -3.12 -2.08 7.87
N LYS A 87 -2.11 -2.36 8.72
CA LYS A 87 -0.79 -2.79 8.28
C LYS A 87 -0.85 -4.19 7.67
N GLN A 88 0.03 -4.44 6.71
CA GLN A 88 0.31 -5.83 6.33
C GLN A 88 1.02 -6.52 7.50
N ILE A 89 0.53 -7.68 7.91
CA ILE A 89 1.07 -8.45 9.03
C ILE A 89 1.56 -9.79 8.50
N PHE A 90 2.81 -10.14 8.84
CA PHE A 90 3.41 -11.45 8.59
C PHE A 90 3.72 -12.11 9.92
N ALA A 91 2.99 -13.16 10.24
CA ALA A 91 3.22 -13.97 11.43
C ALA A 91 4.20 -15.10 11.10
N VAL A 92 5.31 -15.16 11.84
CA VAL A 92 6.41 -16.09 11.61
C VAL A 92 6.72 -16.83 12.90
N VAL A 93 6.48 -18.13 12.95
CA VAL A 93 6.78 -18.96 14.12
C VAL A 93 8.28 -19.20 14.20
N VAL A 94 8.89 -18.78 15.31
CA VAL A 94 10.32 -18.97 15.62
C VAL A 94 10.56 -19.95 16.75
N GLU A 95 9.51 -20.30 17.49
CA GLU A 95 9.47 -21.36 18.47
C GLU A 95 8.09 -22.05 18.39
N PRO A 96 8.03 -23.41 18.40
CA PRO A 96 6.78 -24.14 18.31
C PRO A 96 5.75 -23.60 19.31
N THR A 97 4.62 -23.12 18.81
CA THR A 97 3.58 -22.46 19.59
C THR A 97 2.22 -23.07 19.24
N PRO A 98 1.47 -23.61 20.21
CA PRO A 98 0.13 -24.12 19.96
C PRO A 98 -0.78 -23.01 19.42
N ILE A 99 -1.54 -23.30 18.36
CA ILE A 99 -2.48 -22.35 17.75
C ILE A 99 -3.50 -21.82 18.77
N ALA A 100 -3.89 -22.68 19.74
CA ALA A 100 -4.82 -22.30 20.79
C ALA A 100 -4.30 -21.20 21.76
N GLU A 101 -2.99 -20.98 21.80
CA GLU A 101 -2.37 -19.93 22.62
C GLU A 101 -2.26 -18.59 21.89
N LEU A 102 -2.53 -18.58 20.58
CA LEU A 102 -2.46 -17.39 19.76
C LEU A 102 -3.79 -16.63 19.77
N PRO A 103 -3.76 -15.29 19.58
CA PRO A 103 -4.98 -14.51 19.38
C PRO A 103 -5.81 -15.07 18.22
N SER A 104 -7.12 -15.24 18.43
CA SER A 104 -8.04 -15.73 17.39
C SER A 104 -7.96 -14.89 16.12
N GLU A 105 -7.80 -13.59 16.27
CA GLU A 105 -7.67 -12.65 15.17
C GLU A 105 -6.40 -12.89 14.35
N LEU A 106 -5.30 -13.31 14.97
CA LEU A 106 -4.07 -13.63 14.26
C LEU A 106 -4.21 -14.90 13.44
N THR A 107 -4.93 -15.89 13.97
CA THR A 107 -5.08 -17.20 13.33
C THR A 107 -6.18 -17.23 12.28
N SER A 108 -7.19 -16.35 12.37
CA SER A 108 -8.29 -16.26 11.39
C SER A 108 -7.95 -15.41 10.19
N ASP A 109 -7.21 -14.30 10.38
CA ASP A 109 -7.07 -13.25 9.39
C ASP A 109 -5.74 -13.34 8.62
N TRP A 110 -4.71 -14.03 9.16
CA TRP A 110 -3.37 -14.09 8.56
C TRP A 110 -2.84 -15.51 8.42
N GLN A 111 -2.12 -15.72 7.31
CA GLN A 111 -1.37 -16.95 7.10
C GLN A 111 -0.09 -16.92 7.95
N ILE A 112 0.12 -17.94 8.76
CA ILE A 112 1.29 -18.08 9.61
C ILE A 112 2.36 -18.89 8.88
N THR A 113 3.58 -18.37 8.83
CA THR A 113 4.75 -19.07 8.29
C THR A 113 5.56 -19.68 9.43
N ASP A 114 5.78 -20.98 9.43
CA ASP A 114 6.54 -21.65 10.48
C ASP A 114 7.98 -21.92 10.00
N LEU A 115 8.96 -21.37 10.74
CA LEU A 115 10.40 -21.54 10.49
C LEU A 115 11.01 -22.71 11.27
N THR A 116 10.22 -23.35 12.13
CA THR A 116 10.67 -24.45 12.98
C THR A 116 10.37 -25.82 12.39
N LEU A 117 9.63 -25.86 11.27
CA LEU A 117 9.25 -27.09 10.60
C LEU A 117 10.30 -27.54 9.56
N GLY A 118 10.49 -28.85 9.46
CA GLY A 118 11.41 -29.46 8.51
C GLY A 118 12.87 -29.42 8.96
N PRO A 119 13.82 -29.65 8.03
CA PRO A 119 15.24 -29.54 8.31
C PRO A 119 15.62 -28.10 8.65
N LEU A 120 16.27 -27.88 9.80
CA LEU A 120 16.78 -26.56 10.20
C LEU A 120 18.18 -26.35 9.62
N ASP A 121 18.23 -26.21 8.30
CA ASP A 121 19.46 -26.19 7.48
C ASP A 121 20.03 -24.78 7.27
N TRP A 122 19.30 -23.74 7.65
CA TRP A 122 19.84 -22.38 7.74
C TRP A 122 20.21 -22.07 9.18
N ALA A 123 21.52 -21.91 9.48
CA ALA A 123 22.01 -21.67 10.83
C ALA A 123 22.98 -20.47 10.87
N VAL A 124 22.87 -19.66 11.91
CA VAL A 124 23.73 -18.50 12.15
C VAL A 124 24.04 -18.34 13.65
N THR A 125 25.21 -17.84 13.96
CA THR A 125 25.56 -17.44 15.33
C THR A 125 25.36 -15.93 15.47
N VAL A 126 24.45 -15.55 16.34
CA VAL A 126 24.07 -14.16 16.62
C VAL A 126 24.80 -13.67 17.86
N LYS A 127 25.44 -12.49 17.75
CA LYS A 127 26.02 -11.79 18.91
C LYS A 127 24.94 -10.90 19.55
N LEU A 128 24.68 -11.13 20.82
CA LEU A 128 23.71 -10.35 21.59
C LEU A 128 24.33 -9.09 22.19
N PRO A 129 23.55 -8.04 22.45
CA PRO A 129 23.99 -6.95 23.33
C PRO A 129 24.42 -7.51 24.67
N GLY A 130 25.65 -7.23 25.11
CA GLY A 130 26.23 -7.85 26.32
C GLY A 130 27.30 -8.92 26.06
N GLY A 131 27.61 -9.23 24.78
CA GLY A 131 28.76 -10.02 24.37
C GLY A 131 28.56 -11.53 24.30
N ASN A 132 27.40 -12.04 24.72
CA ASN A 132 27.02 -13.45 24.56
C ASN A 132 26.68 -13.78 23.11
N ALA A 133 26.95 -15.00 22.67
CA ALA A 133 26.57 -15.49 21.36
C ALA A 133 25.54 -16.62 21.52
N LYS A 134 24.51 -16.63 20.64
CA LYS A 134 23.48 -17.66 20.56
C LYS A 134 23.39 -18.22 19.15
N GLY A 135 23.40 -19.54 19.01
CA GLY A 135 23.08 -20.22 17.74
C GLY A 135 21.58 -20.15 17.46
N VAL A 136 21.21 -19.77 16.25
CA VAL A 136 19.85 -19.75 15.75
C VAL A 136 19.79 -20.56 14.47
N ALA A 137 18.79 -21.42 14.31
CA ALA A 137 18.59 -22.22 13.11
C ALA A 137 17.12 -22.19 12.68
N PHE A 138 16.89 -22.09 11.36
CA PHE A 138 15.57 -22.08 10.75
C PHE A 138 15.52 -23.02 9.55
N GLY A 139 14.31 -23.45 9.19
CA GLY A 139 14.06 -24.20 7.97
C GLY A 139 14.10 -23.31 6.73
N THR A 140 14.92 -23.67 5.73
CA THR A 140 15.05 -22.94 4.46
C THR A 140 13.72 -22.80 3.72
N ASP A 141 12.86 -23.83 3.81
CA ASP A 141 11.51 -23.79 3.21
C ASP A 141 10.64 -22.67 3.83
N GLY A 142 10.68 -22.52 5.15
CA GLY A 142 9.98 -21.46 5.86
C GLY A 142 10.48 -20.07 5.45
N LEU A 143 11.81 -19.89 5.41
CA LEU A 143 12.44 -18.64 4.95
C LEU A 143 12.10 -18.33 3.48
N THR A 144 12.03 -19.35 2.63
CA THR A 144 11.63 -19.19 1.22
C THR A 144 10.18 -18.74 1.11
N ARG A 145 9.27 -19.33 1.90
CA ARG A 145 7.85 -18.89 1.94
C ARG A 145 7.73 -17.46 2.44
N LEU A 146 8.49 -17.08 3.48
CA LEU A 146 8.52 -15.70 3.98
C LEU A 146 8.96 -14.75 2.86
N ARG A 147 10.06 -15.04 2.15
CA ARG A 147 10.56 -14.23 1.04
C ARG A 147 9.52 -14.07 -0.07
N LEU A 148 8.87 -15.17 -0.47
CA LEU A 148 7.82 -15.12 -1.48
C LEU A 148 6.61 -14.32 -1.02
N GLY A 149 6.20 -14.47 0.25
CA GLY A 149 5.12 -13.68 0.84
C GLY A 149 5.42 -12.19 0.82
N LEU A 150 6.64 -11.79 1.23
CA LEU A 150 7.10 -10.40 1.20
C LEU A 150 7.09 -9.81 -0.21
N ALA A 151 7.58 -10.57 -1.20
CA ALA A 151 7.58 -10.17 -2.60
C ALA A 151 6.16 -9.99 -3.14
N GLN A 152 5.25 -10.94 -2.85
CA GLN A 152 3.84 -10.88 -3.24
C GLN A 152 3.08 -9.73 -2.57
N ALA A 153 3.53 -9.30 -1.40
CA ALA A 153 3.01 -8.12 -0.71
C ALA A 153 3.52 -6.79 -1.29
N GLY A 154 4.29 -6.84 -2.37
CA GLY A 154 4.83 -5.64 -3.02
C GLY A 154 6.06 -5.04 -2.33
N LEU A 155 6.74 -5.81 -1.50
CA LEU A 155 7.89 -5.37 -0.70
C LEU A 155 9.22 -5.91 -1.22
N ASP A 156 9.30 -6.35 -2.47
CA ASP A 156 10.55 -6.79 -3.07
C ASP A 156 11.55 -5.61 -3.14
N PRO A 157 12.77 -5.73 -2.60
CA PRO A 157 13.75 -4.65 -2.57
C PRO A 157 14.23 -4.20 -3.96
N LYS A 158 14.17 -5.08 -4.96
CA LYS A 158 14.60 -4.79 -6.34
C LYS A 158 13.53 -4.13 -7.21
N HIS A 159 12.44 -3.82 -6.69
CA HIS A 159 11.25 -3.54 -7.47
C HIS A 159 11.10 -2.11 -8.00
N PHE A 160 11.86 -1.14 -7.52
CA PHE A 160 11.91 0.20 -8.08
C PHE A 160 13.33 0.52 -8.48
N ASP A 161 13.83 -0.25 -9.45
CA ASP A 161 15.14 0.02 -10.04
C ASP A 161 15.14 1.40 -10.68
N TRP A 162 16.25 2.12 -10.51
CA TRP A 162 16.48 3.39 -11.13
C TRP A 162 17.87 3.44 -11.76
N PRO A 163 18.03 3.98 -12.96
CA PRO A 163 16.97 4.40 -13.90
C PRO A 163 16.15 3.23 -14.44
N PRO A 164 14.89 3.48 -14.89
CA PRO A 164 14.05 2.42 -15.44
C PRO A 164 14.66 1.87 -16.74
N ALA A 165 14.51 0.58 -16.98
CA ALA A 165 15.04 -0.08 -18.18
C ALA A 165 14.48 0.52 -19.49
N SER A 166 13.27 1.10 -19.44
CA SER A 166 12.63 1.80 -20.56
C SER A 166 13.29 3.12 -20.93
N ASP A 167 14.00 3.76 -19.97
CA ASP A 167 14.67 5.05 -20.16
C ASP A 167 15.95 5.11 -19.30
N PRO A 168 17.06 4.48 -19.75
CA PRO A 168 18.31 4.42 -18.99
C PRO A 168 18.98 5.77 -18.74
N ASN A 169 18.61 6.80 -19.51
CA ASN A 169 19.16 8.16 -19.42
C ASN A 169 18.20 9.13 -18.73
N ARG A 170 17.19 8.62 -18.04
CA ARG A 170 16.19 9.43 -17.36
C ARG A 170 16.82 10.33 -16.30
N ALA A 171 16.52 11.63 -16.39
CA ALA A 171 17.04 12.60 -15.44
C ALA A 171 16.37 12.44 -14.06
N PRO A 172 17.14 12.42 -12.96
CA PRO A 172 16.57 12.23 -11.62
C PRO A 172 15.76 13.43 -11.11
N TYR A 173 15.92 14.59 -11.73
CA TYR A 173 15.19 15.81 -11.40
C TYR A 173 14.33 16.24 -12.57
N ARG A 174 12.99 16.17 -12.38
CA ARG A 174 11.98 16.39 -13.41
C ARG A 174 11.62 17.89 -13.61
N GLY A 175 12.29 18.80 -12.90
CA GLY A 175 11.95 20.21 -12.92
C GLY A 175 10.55 20.48 -12.36
N LEU A 176 9.67 21.06 -13.18
CA LEU A 176 8.28 21.35 -12.80
C LEU A 176 7.29 20.22 -13.11
N LEU A 177 7.75 19.16 -13.77
CA LEU A 177 6.90 18.01 -14.08
C LEU A 177 6.69 17.15 -12.82
N PRO A 178 5.51 16.57 -12.61
CA PRO A 178 5.32 15.61 -11.55
C PRO A 178 6.15 14.34 -11.82
N PHE A 179 6.59 13.68 -10.77
CA PHE A 179 7.10 12.31 -10.87
C PHE A 179 5.97 11.38 -11.32
N ASP A 180 6.30 10.39 -12.15
CA ASP A 180 5.37 9.34 -12.61
C ASP A 180 5.79 7.95 -12.11
N ALA A 181 5.16 6.89 -12.62
CA ALA A 181 5.41 5.53 -12.16
C ALA A 181 6.87 5.09 -12.34
N ASP A 182 7.52 5.54 -13.41
CA ASP A 182 8.93 5.23 -13.69
C ASP A 182 9.89 5.91 -12.70
N ASP A 183 9.43 6.94 -12.00
CA ASP A 183 10.20 7.67 -10.99
C ASP A 183 10.04 7.10 -9.57
N ALA A 184 9.31 5.98 -9.40
CA ALA A 184 9.02 5.41 -8.08
C ALA A 184 10.30 5.07 -7.28
N GLY A 185 11.39 4.68 -7.97
CA GLY A 185 12.69 4.35 -7.35
C GLY A 185 13.44 5.55 -6.77
N ILE A 186 13.09 6.76 -7.17
CA ILE A 186 13.71 8.02 -6.71
C ILE A 186 12.72 8.96 -6.00
N PHE A 187 11.51 8.48 -5.69
CA PHE A 187 10.50 9.25 -4.98
C PHE A 187 10.76 9.20 -3.47
N PHE A 188 11.50 10.18 -2.95
CA PHE A 188 11.91 10.29 -1.55
C PHE A 188 11.24 11.44 -0.80
N GLY A 189 11.27 11.38 0.53
CA GLY A 189 10.83 12.45 1.44
C GLY A 189 9.33 12.51 1.69
N ARG A 190 8.55 11.57 1.16
CA ARG A 190 7.10 11.44 1.35
C ARG A 190 6.67 10.05 1.80
N GLU A 191 7.60 9.26 2.31
CA GLU A 191 7.39 7.86 2.68
C GLU A 191 6.22 7.71 3.66
N ALA A 192 6.14 8.58 4.67
CA ALA A 192 5.04 8.54 5.65
C ALA A 192 3.67 8.81 5.01
N ALA A 193 3.60 9.74 4.04
CA ALA A 193 2.36 10.04 3.34
C ALA A 193 1.94 8.90 2.40
N VAL A 194 2.93 8.23 1.76
CA VAL A 194 2.67 7.03 0.95
C VAL A 194 2.11 5.92 1.83
N ILE A 195 2.73 5.66 2.98
CA ILE A 195 2.31 4.63 3.93
C ILE A 195 0.88 4.91 4.43
N ASP A 196 0.59 6.13 4.88
CA ASP A 196 -0.76 6.52 5.33
C ASP A 196 -1.81 6.34 4.22
N ALA A 197 -1.48 6.69 2.96
CA ALA A 197 -2.37 6.46 1.83
C ALA A 197 -2.65 4.97 1.61
N LEU A 198 -1.62 4.12 1.64
CA LEU A 198 -1.75 2.68 1.46
C LEU A 198 -2.57 2.03 2.59
N ASP A 199 -2.35 2.43 3.84
CA ASP A 199 -3.09 1.92 4.99
C ASP A 199 -4.58 2.29 4.91
N ARG A 200 -4.89 3.52 4.51
CA ARG A 200 -6.29 3.95 4.28
C ARG A 200 -6.94 3.19 3.14
N LEU A 201 -6.22 2.95 2.04
CA LEU A 201 -6.74 2.18 0.91
C LEU A 201 -7.00 0.71 1.30
N ARG A 202 -6.14 0.10 2.12
CA ARG A 202 -6.39 -1.24 2.69
C ARG A 202 -7.63 -1.24 3.58
N GLY A 203 -7.75 -0.23 4.45
CA GLY A 203 -8.94 -0.06 5.29
C GLY A 203 -10.22 0.13 4.47
N LEU A 204 -10.18 0.91 3.39
CA LEU A 204 -11.32 1.08 2.49
C LEU A 204 -11.68 -0.19 1.72
N ARG A 205 -10.68 -1.02 1.36
CA ARG A 205 -10.93 -2.30 0.72
C ARG A 205 -11.72 -3.26 1.62
N GLU A 206 -11.40 -3.29 2.91
CA GLU A 206 -12.06 -4.13 3.92
C GLU A 206 -13.40 -3.54 4.41
N ALA A 207 -13.58 -2.22 4.27
CA ALA A 207 -14.78 -1.52 4.72
C ALA A 207 -15.97 -1.75 3.79
N LEU A 208 -17.17 -1.60 4.35
CA LEU A 208 -18.40 -1.48 3.55
C LEU A 208 -18.35 -0.19 2.70
N PRO A 209 -18.99 -0.18 1.51
CA PRO A 209 -19.15 1.03 0.72
C PRO A 209 -19.83 2.17 1.53
N PRO A 210 -19.60 3.43 1.18
CA PRO A 210 -18.84 3.93 0.01
C PRO A 210 -17.33 3.99 0.25
N ARG A 211 -16.54 3.91 -0.85
CA ARG A 211 -15.08 3.85 -0.80
C ARG A 211 -14.44 5.01 -1.57
N LEU A 212 -14.20 6.11 -0.88
CA LEU A 212 -13.59 7.31 -1.45
C LEU A 212 -12.47 7.85 -0.54
N LEU A 213 -11.26 7.98 -1.09
CA LEU A 213 -10.11 8.63 -0.46
C LEU A 213 -9.75 9.91 -1.21
N VAL A 214 -9.61 11.01 -0.48
CA VAL A 214 -9.26 12.32 -1.03
C VAL A 214 -7.92 12.79 -0.45
N ILE A 215 -6.92 12.98 -1.31
CA ILE A 215 -5.62 13.56 -0.95
C ILE A 215 -5.70 15.07 -1.10
N LEU A 216 -5.61 15.77 0.02
CA LEU A 216 -5.68 17.22 0.12
C LEU A 216 -4.28 17.84 0.23
N GLY A 217 -4.06 18.96 -0.41
CA GLY A 217 -2.81 19.71 -0.23
C GLY A 217 -2.79 21.00 -1.04
N ALA A 218 -1.96 21.95 -0.64
CA ALA A 218 -1.75 23.18 -1.38
C ALA A 218 -1.29 22.92 -2.83
N SER A 219 -1.42 23.92 -3.68
CA SER A 219 -0.78 23.89 -5.00
C SER A 219 0.71 23.58 -4.83
N SER A 220 1.28 22.77 -5.72
CA SER A 220 2.71 22.36 -5.68
C SER A 220 3.15 21.58 -4.42
N ALA A 221 2.22 21.11 -3.57
CA ALA A 221 2.56 20.25 -2.42
C ALA A 221 3.09 18.85 -2.82
N GLY A 222 3.02 18.50 -4.11
CA GLY A 222 3.47 17.22 -4.63
C GLY A 222 2.39 16.13 -4.65
N LYS A 223 1.09 16.49 -4.66
CA LYS A 223 -0.04 15.54 -4.71
C LYS A 223 0.02 14.61 -5.91
N SER A 224 0.23 15.14 -7.10
CA SER A 224 0.32 14.35 -8.35
C SER A 224 1.50 13.39 -8.31
N SER A 225 2.68 13.82 -7.80
CA SER A 225 3.84 12.96 -7.64
C SER A 225 3.61 11.89 -6.56
N LEU A 226 2.95 12.24 -5.44
CA LEU A 226 2.56 11.26 -4.42
C LEU A 226 1.64 10.19 -5.00
N LEU A 227 0.63 10.60 -5.79
CA LEU A 227 -0.28 9.69 -6.46
C LEU A 227 0.47 8.79 -7.44
N ARG A 228 1.18 9.37 -8.42
CA ARG A 228 1.73 8.69 -9.59
C ARG A 228 2.99 7.90 -9.30
N ALA A 229 3.93 8.44 -8.52
CA ALA A 229 5.20 7.78 -8.18
C ALA A 229 5.19 7.12 -6.79
N GLY A 230 4.39 7.64 -5.86
CA GLY A 230 4.30 7.12 -4.50
C GLY A 230 3.33 5.95 -4.36
N VAL A 231 2.05 6.20 -4.62
CA VAL A 231 0.95 5.30 -4.26
C VAL A 231 0.69 4.26 -5.35
N LEU A 232 0.40 4.69 -6.58
CA LEU A 232 -0.04 3.78 -7.65
C LEU A 232 0.96 2.66 -8.00
N PRO A 233 2.28 2.90 -8.09
CA PRO A 233 3.22 1.82 -8.36
C PRO A 233 3.23 0.77 -7.25
N ARG A 234 2.98 1.17 -6.00
CA ARG A 234 2.87 0.25 -4.86
C ARG A 234 1.57 -0.54 -4.87
N LEU A 235 0.45 0.09 -5.25
CA LEU A 235 -0.81 -0.63 -5.44
C LEU A 235 -0.73 -1.65 -6.59
N ALA A 236 -0.08 -1.30 -7.69
CA ALA A 236 0.10 -2.21 -8.82
C ALA A 236 0.88 -3.49 -8.45
N ARG A 237 1.69 -3.44 -7.40
CA ARG A 237 2.40 -4.61 -6.87
C ARG A 237 1.58 -5.44 -5.92
N MET A 238 0.63 -4.83 -5.26
CA MET A 238 -0.35 -5.52 -4.42
C MET A 238 -1.49 -6.04 -5.29
N ASP A 239 -1.15 -6.73 -6.40
CA ASP A 239 -2.07 -7.18 -7.46
C ASP A 239 -3.17 -8.11 -6.97
N ARG A 240 -2.96 -8.78 -5.84
CA ARG A 240 -3.98 -9.58 -5.15
C ARG A 240 -4.99 -8.73 -4.37
N GLN A 241 -4.65 -7.50 -4.07
CA GLN A 241 -5.49 -6.61 -3.26
C GLN A 241 -6.08 -5.48 -4.09
N PHE A 242 -5.32 -4.96 -5.06
CA PHE A 242 -5.71 -3.78 -5.82
C PHE A 242 -5.43 -3.94 -7.32
N LEU A 243 -6.31 -3.35 -8.11
CA LEU A 243 -6.16 -3.17 -9.56
C LEU A 243 -6.26 -1.68 -9.87
N PRO A 244 -5.14 -0.93 -9.84
CA PRO A 244 -5.16 0.48 -10.19
C PRO A 244 -5.38 0.65 -11.71
N LEU A 245 -6.33 1.50 -12.08
CA LEU A 245 -6.50 1.94 -13.45
C LEU A 245 -5.52 3.07 -13.78
N PRO A 246 -5.21 3.33 -15.06
CA PRO A 246 -4.50 4.53 -15.48
C PRO A 246 -5.13 5.79 -14.90
N VAL A 247 -4.28 6.77 -14.54
CA VAL A 247 -4.74 8.01 -13.90
C VAL A 247 -5.63 8.81 -14.84
N ILE A 248 -6.80 9.18 -14.33
CA ILE A 248 -7.71 10.09 -15.01
C ILE A 248 -7.32 11.51 -14.64
N ARG A 249 -7.20 12.35 -15.66
CA ARG A 249 -7.13 13.81 -15.51
C ARG A 249 -8.34 14.40 -16.21
N PRO A 250 -9.23 15.06 -15.48
CA PRO A 250 -10.49 15.53 -16.04
C PRO A 250 -10.31 16.53 -17.18
N ASP A 251 -9.37 17.48 -17.02
CA ASP A 251 -9.18 18.57 -17.97
C ASP A 251 -10.55 19.13 -18.42
N ARG A 252 -10.90 19.04 -19.71
CA ARG A 252 -12.19 19.48 -20.25
C ARG A 252 -13.18 18.36 -20.49
N ALA A 253 -12.74 17.11 -20.41
CA ALA A 253 -13.55 15.92 -20.74
C ALA A 253 -13.18 14.73 -19.86
N ALA A 254 -13.85 14.59 -18.72
CA ALA A 254 -13.54 13.57 -17.72
C ALA A 254 -13.80 12.14 -18.21
N ILE A 255 -14.71 11.95 -19.15
CA ILE A 255 -15.03 10.64 -19.74
C ILE A 255 -14.34 10.44 -21.07
N SER A 256 -14.53 11.37 -22.02
CA SER A 256 -14.15 11.20 -23.42
C SER A 256 -12.74 11.70 -23.75
N GLY A 257 -12.12 12.47 -22.86
CA GLY A 257 -10.81 13.10 -23.06
C GLY A 257 -9.65 12.13 -23.21
N GLU A 258 -8.50 12.64 -23.64
CA GLU A 258 -7.28 11.85 -23.84
C GLU A 258 -6.76 11.18 -22.55
N ALA A 259 -7.01 11.78 -21.39
CA ALA A 259 -6.74 11.23 -20.08
C ALA A 259 -8.03 10.96 -19.29
N GLY A 260 -9.17 10.77 -19.98
CA GLY A 260 -10.47 10.50 -19.39
C GLY A 260 -10.70 9.03 -19.05
N LEU A 261 -11.89 8.75 -18.48
CA LEU A 261 -12.28 7.41 -18.02
C LEU A 261 -12.25 6.38 -19.16
N LEU A 262 -12.76 6.74 -20.34
CA LEU A 262 -12.82 5.83 -21.51
C LEU A 262 -11.39 5.36 -21.87
N ARG A 263 -10.44 6.28 -21.92
CA ARG A 263 -9.04 5.97 -22.22
C ARG A 263 -8.37 5.12 -21.14
N ALA A 264 -8.66 5.42 -19.87
CA ALA A 264 -8.16 4.65 -18.74
C ALA A 264 -8.65 3.19 -18.79
N LEU A 265 -9.94 2.99 -19.09
CA LEU A 265 -10.51 1.65 -19.24
C LEU A 265 -9.95 0.91 -20.46
N GLU A 266 -9.82 1.55 -21.62
CA GLU A 266 -9.17 0.96 -22.80
C GLU A 266 -7.77 0.44 -22.45
N GLY A 267 -6.95 1.26 -21.79
CA GLY A 267 -5.62 0.88 -21.37
C GLY A 267 -5.62 -0.32 -20.40
N ALA A 268 -6.53 -0.35 -19.44
CA ALA A 268 -6.65 -1.45 -18.49
C ALA A 268 -7.10 -2.76 -19.17
N PHE A 269 -8.06 -2.71 -20.07
CA PHE A 269 -8.50 -3.88 -20.83
C PHE A 269 -7.40 -4.40 -21.77
N GLN A 270 -6.65 -3.51 -22.40
CA GLN A 270 -5.50 -3.87 -23.23
C GLN A 270 -4.40 -4.53 -22.41
N ALA A 271 -4.04 -3.96 -21.25
CA ALA A 271 -3.03 -4.53 -20.34
C ALA A 271 -3.43 -5.92 -19.82
N ALA A 272 -4.73 -6.17 -19.63
CA ALA A 272 -5.29 -7.46 -19.22
C ALA A 272 -5.40 -8.49 -20.36
N ASN A 273 -5.02 -8.14 -21.59
CA ASN A 273 -5.26 -8.96 -22.80
C ASN A 273 -6.76 -9.31 -22.96
N LEU A 274 -7.63 -8.38 -22.71
CA LEU A 274 -9.08 -8.47 -22.92
C LEU A 274 -9.50 -7.48 -24.01
N PRO A 275 -9.50 -7.87 -25.29
CA PRO A 275 -9.90 -6.98 -26.35
C PRO A 275 -11.38 -6.57 -26.18
N ILE A 276 -11.62 -5.28 -26.25
CA ILE A 276 -12.96 -4.68 -26.22
C ILE A 276 -12.99 -3.52 -27.22
N ALA A 277 -14.09 -3.37 -27.95
CA ALA A 277 -14.22 -2.25 -28.85
C ALA A 277 -14.46 -0.95 -28.05
N ARG A 278 -13.84 0.14 -28.53
CA ARG A 278 -14.01 1.48 -27.91
C ARG A 278 -15.48 1.91 -27.87
N ALA A 279 -16.27 1.52 -28.89
CA ALA A 279 -17.70 1.79 -28.94
C ALA A 279 -18.44 1.11 -27.80
N ASP A 280 -18.16 -0.19 -27.55
CA ASP A 280 -18.81 -0.97 -26.49
C ASP A 280 -18.50 -0.38 -25.10
N LEU A 281 -17.26 0.07 -24.86
CA LEU A 281 -16.90 0.75 -23.61
C LEU A 281 -17.64 2.08 -23.46
N ARG A 282 -17.71 2.87 -24.53
CA ARG A 282 -18.44 4.14 -24.52
C ARG A 282 -19.92 3.92 -24.23
N ASP A 283 -20.54 2.93 -24.89
CA ASP A 283 -21.94 2.60 -24.68
C ASP A 283 -22.20 2.12 -23.26
N ALA A 284 -21.28 1.31 -22.69
CA ALA A 284 -21.35 0.88 -21.30
C ALA A 284 -21.22 2.04 -20.30
N ILE A 285 -20.33 3.00 -20.55
CA ILE A 285 -20.19 4.20 -19.72
C ILE A 285 -21.47 5.05 -19.79
N ASN A 286 -21.99 5.29 -21.01
CA ASN A 286 -23.21 6.05 -21.20
C ASN A 286 -24.45 5.36 -20.61
N GLY A 287 -24.45 4.02 -20.56
CA GLY A 287 -25.50 3.22 -19.94
C GLY A 287 -25.42 3.17 -18.40
N GLY A 288 -24.43 3.87 -17.79
CA GLY A 288 -24.25 3.97 -16.35
C GLY A 288 -23.64 2.73 -15.71
N ALA A 289 -23.60 2.73 -14.37
CA ALA A 289 -22.95 1.66 -13.63
C ALA A 289 -23.55 0.27 -13.88
N ALA A 290 -24.82 0.18 -14.17
CA ALA A 290 -25.48 -1.11 -14.47
C ALA A 290 -24.86 -1.82 -15.69
N GLN A 291 -24.46 -1.08 -16.72
CA GLN A 291 -23.81 -1.64 -17.90
C GLN A 291 -22.30 -1.74 -17.76
N LEU A 292 -21.68 -0.83 -17.02
CA LEU A 292 -20.22 -0.83 -16.85
C LEU A 292 -19.74 -1.90 -15.86
N ARG A 293 -20.45 -2.15 -14.75
CA ARG A 293 -20.06 -3.11 -13.70
C ARG A 293 -19.79 -4.54 -14.21
N PRO A 294 -20.55 -5.13 -15.11
CA PRO A 294 -20.23 -6.45 -15.69
C PRO A 294 -18.87 -6.47 -16.40
N LEU A 295 -18.52 -5.40 -17.12
CA LEU A 295 -17.23 -5.27 -17.78
C LEU A 295 -16.08 -5.15 -16.77
N LEU A 296 -16.25 -4.32 -15.73
CA LEU A 296 -15.28 -4.20 -14.65
C LEU A 296 -15.10 -5.53 -13.90
N SER A 297 -16.17 -6.27 -13.65
CA SER A 297 -16.11 -7.61 -13.03
C SER A 297 -15.34 -8.60 -13.90
N LYS A 298 -15.51 -8.54 -15.22
CA LYS A 298 -14.73 -9.36 -16.16
C LYS A 298 -13.23 -9.00 -16.13
N LEU A 299 -12.92 -7.71 -16.07
CA LEU A 299 -11.54 -7.21 -15.95
C LEU A 299 -10.90 -7.70 -14.65
N VAL A 300 -11.54 -7.49 -13.50
CA VAL A 300 -11.10 -7.95 -12.19
C VAL A 300 -10.88 -9.46 -12.16
N LYS A 301 -11.82 -10.25 -12.65
CA LYS A 301 -11.69 -11.72 -12.72
C LYS A 301 -10.48 -12.15 -13.54
N LYS A 302 -10.22 -11.47 -14.66
CA LYS A 302 -9.09 -11.81 -15.55
C LYS A 302 -7.74 -11.48 -14.91
N THR A 303 -7.66 -10.39 -14.14
CA THR A 303 -6.42 -9.92 -13.51
C THR A 303 -6.18 -10.51 -12.13
N THR A 304 -7.17 -11.21 -11.53
CA THR A 304 -6.98 -11.89 -10.25
C THR A 304 -5.92 -12.99 -10.37
N PRO A 305 -4.80 -12.90 -9.62
CA PRO A 305 -3.76 -13.91 -9.66
C PRO A 305 -4.26 -15.27 -9.16
N ALA A 306 -3.79 -16.35 -9.78
CA ALA A 306 -4.11 -17.69 -9.33
C ALA A 306 -3.54 -17.95 -7.92
N THR A 307 -4.27 -18.71 -7.10
CA THR A 307 -3.79 -19.20 -5.82
C THR A 307 -2.98 -20.48 -6.01
N ALA A 308 -1.99 -20.70 -5.14
CA ALA A 308 -1.22 -21.95 -5.12
C ALA A 308 -2.09 -23.15 -4.71
N ASP A 309 -3.14 -22.91 -3.91
CA ASP A 309 -4.13 -23.91 -3.48
C ASP A 309 -5.42 -23.74 -4.28
N PRO A 310 -5.81 -24.73 -5.10
CA PRO A 310 -7.06 -24.69 -5.86
C PRO A 310 -8.34 -24.65 -5.01
N ALA A 311 -8.25 -25.07 -3.73
CA ALA A 311 -9.38 -25.04 -2.81
C ALA A 311 -9.66 -23.63 -2.25
N VAL A 312 -8.71 -22.72 -2.37
CA VAL A 312 -8.85 -21.34 -1.90
C VAL A 312 -9.28 -20.42 -3.04
N VAL A 313 -10.50 -19.92 -2.96
CA VAL A 313 -10.97 -18.87 -3.90
C VAL A 313 -10.40 -17.53 -3.41
N PRO A 314 -9.49 -16.89 -4.17
CA PRO A 314 -8.94 -15.62 -3.74
C PRO A 314 -10.02 -14.53 -3.75
N ALA A 315 -10.01 -13.67 -2.74
CA ALA A 315 -10.82 -12.45 -2.79
C ALA A 315 -10.36 -11.59 -3.99
N PRO A 316 -11.27 -11.09 -4.81
CA PRO A 316 -10.91 -10.29 -5.97
C PRO A 316 -10.25 -8.96 -5.53
N PRO A 317 -9.30 -8.44 -6.33
CA PRO A 317 -8.72 -7.12 -6.07
C PRO A 317 -9.77 -6.02 -6.21
N ALA A 318 -9.64 -4.98 -5.38
CA ALA A 318 -10.43 -3.77 -5.54
C ALA A 318 -9.90 -2.94 -6.71
N LEU A 319 -10.78 -2.49 -7.59
CA LEU A 319 -10.46 -1.52 -8.64
C LEU A 319 -10.17 -0.16 -8.00
N VAL A 320 -9.07 0.49 -8.41
CA VAL A 320 -8.75 1.84 -7.95
C VAL A 320 -8.85 2.80 -9.13
N ILE A 321 -9.83 3.69 -9.08
CA ILE A 321 -10.04 4.76 -10.07
C ILE A 321 -9.43 6.03 -9.49
N SER A 322 -8.31 6.46 -10.08
CA SER A 322 -7.55 7.61 -9.60
C SER A 322 -7.81 8.84 -10.45
N ILE A 323 -8.19 9.95 -9.80
CA ILE A 323 -8.47 11.23 -10.42
C ILE A 323 -7.46 12.25 -9.91
N ASP A 324 -6.58 12.71 -10.79
CA ASP A 324 -5.59 13.73 -10.48
C ASP A 324 -6.12 15.12 -10.85
N GLN A 325 -5.93 16.10 -9.96
CA GLN A 325 -6.46 17.46 -10.12
C GLN A 325 -7.99 17.52 -10.22
N CYS A 326 -8.67 16.86 -9.28
CA CYS A 326 -10.13 16.75 -9.24
C CYS A 326 -10.86 18.11 -9.26
N GLU A 327 -10.18 19.20 -8.83
CA GLU A 327 -10.71 20.56 -8.93
C GLU A 327 -11.09 20.96 -10.36
N GLU A 328 -10.48 20.36 -11.38
CA GLU A 328 -10.79 20.64 -12.79
C GLU A 328 -12.24 20.28 -13.14
N LEU A 329 -12.86 19.27 -12.48
CA LEU A 329 -14.26 18.90 -12.65
C LEU A 329 -15.25 20.02 -12.32
N PHE A 330 -14.85 20.96 -11.46
CA PHE A 330 -15.72 22.01 -10.92
C PHE A 330 -15.41 23.40 -11.47
N LEU A 331 -14.17 23.63 -11.91
CA LEU A 331 -13.69 24.96 -12.27
C LEU A 331 -13.83 25.28 -13.76
N ILE A 332 -13.99 24.27 -14.61
CA ILE A 332 -14.02 24.43 -16.05
C ILE A 332 -15.49 24.45 -16.51
N ALA A 333 -15.94 25.56 -17.09
CA ALA A 333 -17.33 25.71 -17.57
C ALA A 333 -17.65 24.81 -18.79
N GLU A 334 -16.64 24.56 -19.64
CA GLU A 334 -16.77 23.65 -20.78
C GLU A 334 -16.68 22.19 -20.27
N GLY A 335 -17.69 21.35 -20.57
CA GLY A 335 -17.70 19.94 -20.18
C GLY A 335 -18.34 19.65 -18.81
N GLN A 336 -19.09 20.59 -18.24
CA GLN A 336 -19.81 20.38 -16.97
C GLN A 336 -20.78 19.21 -17.02
N ASP A 337 -21.51 19.02 -18.13
CA ASP A 337 -22.44 17.89 -18.29
C ASP A 337 -21.68 16.55 -18.19
N GLU A 338 -20.49 16.46 -18.79
CA GLU A 338 -19.66 15.27 -18.72
C GLU A 338 -19.06 15.07 -17.32
N ALA A 339 -18.68 16.15 -16.64
CA ALA A 339 -18.21 16.12 -15.25
C ALA A 339 -19.30 15.62 -14.29
N HIS A 340 -20.55 16.11 -14.44
CA HIS A 340 -21.71 15.63 -13.68
C HIS A 340 -22.04 14.16 -13.96
N ALA A 341 -22.01 13.75 -15.23
CA ALA A 341 -22.20 12.36 -15.62
C ALA A 341 -21.10 11.45 -15.04
N PHE A 342 -19.87 11.90 -15.08
CA PHE A 342 -18.73 11.20 -14.51
C PHE A 342 -18.84 11.02 -12.98
N LEU A 343 -19.17 12.10 -12.24
CA LEU A 343 -19.33 12.04 -10.79
C LEU A 343 -20.51 11.15 -10.38
N SER A 344 -21.64 11.21 -11.12
CA SER A 344 -22.80 10.35 -10.89
C SER A 344 -22.46 8.87 -11.11
N LEU A 345 -21.77 8.56 -12.21
CA LEU A 345 -21.29 7.20 -12.49
C LEU A 345 -20.33 6.72 -11.40
N LEU A 346 -19.39 7.58 -11.00
CA LEU A 346 -18.42 7.23 -9.97
C LEU A 346 -19.08 6.95 -8.61
N ARG A 347 -20.08 7.76 -8.21
CA ARG A 347 -20.91 7.51 -7.02
C ARG A 347 -21.50 6.12 -7.04
N GLU A 348 -22.18 5.75 -8.14
CA GLU A 348 -22.79 4.43 -8.27
C GLU A 348 -21.77 3.28 -8.19
N LEU A 349 -20.54 3.50 -8.68
CA LEU A 349 -19.48 2.50 -8.64
C LEU A 349 -18.90 2.35 -7.23
N VAL A 350 -18.61 3.45 -6.52
CA VAL A 350 -18.00 3.40 -5.19
C VAL A 350 -18.96 3.00 -4.07
N THR A 351 -20.26 3.11 -4.31
CA THR A 351 -21.30 2.66 -3.38
C THR A 351 -21.72 1.21 -3.61
N ALA A 352 -21.24 0.58 -4.69
CA ALA A 352 -21.54 -0.81 -4.99
C ALA A 352 -20.65 -1.78 -4.21
N GLU A 353 -21.19 -2.92 -3.81
CA GLU A 353 -20.42 -3.97 -3.14
C GLU A 353 -19.49 -4.68 -4.13
N ALA A 354 -19.97 -5.03 -5.32
CA ALA A 354 -19.19 -5.78 -6.31
C ALA A 354 -19.37 -5.24 -7.74
N PRO A 355 -18.27 -5.16 -8.53
CA PRO A 355 -16.89 -5.29 -8.05
C PRO A 355 -16.55 -4.17 -7.08
N GLY A 356 -15.69 -4.42 -6.10
CA GLY A 356 -15.24 -3.38 -5.18
C GLY A 356 -14.47 -2.28 -5.93
N VAL A 357 -14.97 -1.05 -5.90
CA VAL A 357 -14.33 0.11 -6.52
C VAL A 357 -13.96 1.12 -5.45
N ILE A 358 -12.72 1.59 -5.48
CA ILE A 358 -12.23 2.68 -4.64
C ILE A 358 -11.91 3.87 -5.55
N ALA A 359 -12.48 5.04 -5.26
CA ALA A 359 -12.06 6.28 -5.88
C ALA A 359 -10.94 6.94 -5.06
N LEU A 360 -9.90 7.41 -5.75
CA LEU A 360 -8.76 8.08 -5.16
C LEU A 360 -8.56 9.44 -5.83
N PHE A 361 -8.88 10.51 -5.11
CA PHE A 361 -8.81 11.88 -5.63
C PHE A 361 -7.57 12.60 -5.13
N THR A 362 -6.97 13.43 -5.98
CA THR A 362 -6.12 14.53 -5.52
C THR A 362 -6.83 15.84 -5.80
N ILE A 363 -6.90 16.72 -4.81
CA ILE A 363 -7.55 18.02 -4.93
C ILE A 363 -6.77 19.08 -4.14
N ARG A 364 -6.82 20.31 -4.58
CA ARG A 364 -6.27 21.45 -3.83
C ARG A 364 -7.09 21.70 -2.57
N SER A 365 -6.42 22.03 -1.47
CA SER A 365 -7.10 22.28 -0.20
C SER A 365 -8.10 23.47 -0.28
N ASP A 366 -7.78 24.48 -1.11
CA ASP A 366 -8.65 25.65 -1.34
C ASP A 366 -9.86 25.36 -2.25
N SER A 367 -9.85 24.22 -2.92
CA SER A 367 -10.95 23.77 -3.79
C SER A 367 -11.74 22.61 -3.21
N TYR A 368 -11.38 22.13 -2.01
CA TYR A 368 -12.04 20.96 -1.41
C TYR A 368 -13.51 21.19 -1.10
N GLU A 369 -13.90 22.42 -0.79
CA GLU A 369 -15.31 22.78 -0.60
C GLU A 369 -16.17 22.44 -1.83
N LEU A 370 -15.64 22.60 -3.04
CA LEU A 370 -16.35 22.26 -4.27
C LEU A 370 -16.73 20.77 -4.33
N LEU A 371 -15.84 19.90 -3.85
CA LEU A 371 -16.11 18.48 -3.76
C LEU A 371 -17.14 18.13 -2.67
N GLN A 372 -17.13 18.89 -1.56
CA GLN A 372 -18.06 18.65 -0.45
C GLN A 372 -19.50 19.06 -0.78
N VAL A 373 -19.68 20.09 -1.62
CA VAL A 373 -20.99 20.60 -2.01
C VAL A 373 -21.50 19.99 -3.31
N ALA A 374 -20.71 19.09 -3.95
CA ALA A 374 -21.11 18.40 -5.18
C ALA A 374 -22.30 17.49 -4.90
N LYS A 375 -23.44 17.77 -5.52
CA LYS A 375 -24.72 17.03 -5.33
C LYS A 375 -24.58 15.54 -5.64
N GLU A 376 -23.77 15.21 -6.63
CA GLU A 376 -23.50 13.82 -7.05
C GLU A 376 -22.81 13.00 -5.95
N LEU A 377 -22.10 13.63 -5.02
CA LEU A 377 -21.35 12.98 -3.96
C LEU A 377 -21.86 13.29 -2.55
N GLU A 378 -23.04 13.92 -2.40
CA GLU A 378 -23.60 14.37 -1.13
C GLU A 378 -23.66 13.26 -0.07
N ASP A 379 -24.06 12.03 -0.46
CA ASP A 379 -24.16 10.88 0.44
C ASP A 379 -22.89 10.01 0.48
N VAL A 380 -21.82 10.40 -0.21
CA VAL A 380 -20.59 9.62 -0.28
C VAL A 380 -19.63 10.03 0.84
N LYS A 381 -19.54 9.20 1.87
CA LYS A 381 -18.56 9.40 2.94
C LYS A 381 -17.14 9.41 2.40
N GLN A 382 -16.40 10.47 2.69
CA GLN A 382 -15.05 10.69 2.22
C GLN A 382 -14.05 10.45 3.35
N GLN A 383 -12.99 9.68 3.08
CA GLN A 383 -11.78 9.71 3.91
C GLN A 383 -10.82 10.74 3.33
N THR A 384 -10.14 11.51 4.18
CA THR A 384 -9.21 12.54 3.72
C THR A 384 -7.80 12.28 4.22
N LEU A 385 -6.81 12.48 3.34
CA LEU A 385 -5.39 12.49 3.64
C LEU A 385 -4.83 13.87 3.37
N SER A 386 -4.42 14.59 4.41
CA SER A 386 -3.79 15.90 4.25
C SER A 386 -2.31 15.76 3.94
N LEU A 387 -1.86 16.37 2.84
CA LEU A 387 -0.47 16.43 2.44
C LEU A 387 0.10 17.82 2.79
N PRO A 388 0.76 17.96 3.94
CA PRO A 388 1.36 19.23 4.34
C PRO A 388 2.56 19.58 3.45
N PRO A 389 3.03 20.84 3.47
CA PRO A 389 4.31 21.19 2.89
C PRO A 389 5.43 20.27 3.40
N MET A 390 6.41 20.01 2.55
CA MET A 390 7.53 19.13 2.92
C MET A 390 8.33 19.74 4.07
N LEU A 391 8.65 18.91 5.07
CA LEU A 391 9.47 19.33 6.20
C LEU A 391 10.89 19.66 5.73
N ARG A 392 11.52 20.66 6.34
CA ARG A 392 12.90 21.07 5.98
C ARG A 392 13.92 19.93 6.08
N GLY A 393 13.76 19.03 7.04
CA GLY A 393 14.63 17.84 7.19
C GLY A 393 14.57 16.87 6.00
N SER A 394 13.41 16.75 5.34
CA SER A 394 13.23 15.88 4.19
C SER A 394 13.81 16.44 2.88
N HIS A 395 14.08 17.76 2.80
CA HIS A 395 14.64 18.36 1.58
C HIS A 395 16.02 17.78 1.24
N ALA A 396 16.86 17.49 2.23
CA ALA A 396 18.17 16.88 1.99
C ALA A 396 18.06 15.49 1.34
N GLU A 397 17.05 14.71 1.71
CA GLU A 397 16.79 13.39 1.12
C GLU A 397 16.34 13.50 -0.32
N VAL A 398 15.40 14.40 -0.60
CA VAL A 398 14.88 14.64 -1.97
C VAL A 398 15.95 15.16 -2.91
N ILE A 399 16.96 15.90 -2.39
CA ILE A 399 18.03 16.45 -3.22
C ILE A 399 19.18 15.44 -3.37
N LYS A 400 19.56 14.71 -2.33
CA LYS A 400 20.77 13.88 -2.35
C LYS A 400 20.53 12.45 -2.81
N LYS A 401 19.42 11.84 -2.37
CA LYS A 401 19.15 10.42 -2.65
C LYS A 401 18.94 10.10 -4.13
N PRO A 402 18.19 10.91 -4.92
CA PRO A 402 18.05 10.64 -6.36
C PRO A 402 19.38 10.70 -7.12
N ALA A 403 20.31 11.59 -6.73
CA ALA A 403 21.62 11.70 -7.37
C ALA A 403 22.59 10.56 -6.99
N ALA A 404 22.29 9.81 -5.95
CA ALA A 404 23.09 8.68 -5.47
C ALA A 404 22.62 7.32 -6.02
N ARG A 405 21.49 7.31 -6.76
CA ARG A 405 20.96 6.14 -7.47
C ARG A 405 21.50 6.06 -8.89
#